data_6406c7c617d5ae6ca15652dfff2cba78
#
_entry.id   6406c7c617d5ae6ca15652dfff2cba78
#
_cell.length_a   1.000
_cell.length_b   1.000
_cell.length_c   1.000
_cell.angle_alpha   90.00
_cell.angle_beta   90.00
_cell.angle_gamma   90.00
#
_symmetry.space_group_name_H-M   'P 1'
#
loop_
_entity.id
_entity.type
_entity.pdbx_description
1 polymer ?
#
loop_
_entity_poly.entity_id
_entity_poly.type
_entity_poly.pdbx_seq_one_letter_code
_entity_poly.pdbx_strand_id
1 'polypeptide(L)'
;MRFTGLKYLQLLACLGLFACGSAERYDVVIVGGGASGTAAGLQAARMGARTLIVEEFDWLGGMLTSAGVSATDGNYRLRGGIWDEFRTELARHYGCDSALITGWVSNVMFEPSVGDSIFKRLVAREPNLTVWYRSAAETAERGKDVWRLGVRRDGRLRQVEAGVLVDATELGDVARIDRKSTRLNSSHP
;
A
#
# COMPACT_ATOMS: atom_id res chain seq x y z
N MET A 1 41.01 -46.40 21.64
CA MET A 1 41.24 -45.11 20.92
C MET A 1 39.94 -44.66 20.30
N ARG A 2 39.16 -43.96 21.04
CA ARG A 2 38.85 -42.54 21.18
C ARG A 2 38.21 -41.96 19.89
N PHE A 3 36.89 -42.03 19.85
CA PHE A 3 36.02 -41.26 19.00
C PHE A 3 35.60 -39.97 19.73
N THR A 4 36.28 -38.86 19.52
CA THR A 4 35.96 -37.55 20.12
C THR A 4 35.79 -36.41 19.08
N GLY A 5 35.72 -36.76 17.79
CA GLY A 5 35.60 -35.74 16.72
C GLY A 5 34.20 -35.39 16.22
N LEU A 6 33.18 -36.18 16.59
CA LEU A 6 31.86 -36.07 15.93
C LEU A 6 30.88 -35.13 16.64
N LYS A 7 31.15 -34.73 17.88
CA LYS A 7 30.24 -33.85 18.65
C LYS A 7 30.40 -32.35 18.34
N TYR A 8 31.50 -31.91 17.76
CA TYR A 8 31.74 -30.51 17.41
C TYR A 8 31.26 -30.13 16.01
N LEU A 9 31.02 -31.11 15.15
CA LEU A 9 30.52 -30.87 13.80
C LEU A 9 29.01 -30.57 13.76
N GLN A 10 28.25 -31.03 14.76
CA GLN A 10 26.80 -30.77 14.86
C GLN A 10 26.49 -29.42 15.51
N LEU A 11 27.42 -28.81 16.25
CA LEU A 11 27.18 -27.48 16.85
C LEU A 11 27.41 -26.32 15.88
N LEU A 12 28.18 -26.53 14.81
CA LEU A 12 28.45 -25.52 13.79
C LEU A 12 27.35 -25.42 12.71
N ALA A 13 26.48 -26.44 12.60
CA ALA A 13 25.41 -26.44 11.59
C ALA A 13 24.17 -25.63 12.00
N CYS A 14 24.03 -25.21 13.25
CA CYS A 14 22.88 -24.43 13.74
C CYS A 14 23.09 -22.92 13.74
N LEU A 15 24.27 -22.42 13.39
CA LEU A 15 24.54 -20.95 13.37
C LEU A 15 24.36 -20.27 12.01
N GLY A 16 23.82 -20.96 11.02
CA GLY A 16 23.87 -20.51 9.62
C GLY A 16 22.57 -20.04 8.95
N LEU A 17 21.48 -19.77 9.68
CA LEU A 17 20.21 -19.39 9.03
C LEU A 17 19.46 -18.21 9.67
N PHE A 18 20.15 -17.26 10.24
CA PHE A 18 19.61 -15.90 10.29
C PHE A 18 20.01 -15.22 8.99
N ALA A 19 19.29 -15.52 7.92
CA ALA A 19 19.25 -14.64 6.78
C ALA A 19 18.58 -13.33 7.28
N CYS A 20 19.40 -12.41 7.75
CA CYS A 20 19.03 -11.02 7.98
C CYS A 20 18.70 -10.44 6.60
N GLY A 21 17.48 -10.66 6.14
CA GLY A 21 16.97 -9.98 4.95
C GLY A 21 17.06 -8.49 5.23
N SER A 22 17.91 -7.78 4.50
CA SER A 22 17.99 -6.32 4.59
C SER A 22 16.59 -5.74 4.41
N ALA A 23 16.19 -4.81 5.27
CA ALA A 23 14.90 -4.14 5.15
C ALA A 23 14.82 -3.46 3.78
N GLU A 24 13.70 -3.64 3.08
CA GLU A 24 13.46 -2.94 1.83
C GLU A 24 13.22 -1.46 2.13
N ARG A 25 13.94 -0.58 1.44
CA ARG A 25 13.85 0.85 1.69
C ARG A 25 13.09 1.57 0.58
N TYR A 26 12.15 2.43 0.98
CA TYR A 26 11.35 3.29 0.12
C TYR A 26 11.44 4.74 0.58
N ASP A 27 11.26 5.68 -0.33
CA ASP A 27 11.15 7.09 0.02
C ASP A 27 9.79 7.35 0.67
N VAL A 28 8.73 6.74 0.11
CA VAL A 28 7.35 6.86 0.61
C VAL A 28 6.74 5.48 0.74
N VAL A 29 6.16 5.19 1.91
CA VAL A 29 5.29 4.03 2.12
C VAL A 29 3.89 4.52 2.45
N ILE A 30 2.91 3.97 1.78
CA ILE A 30 1.50 4.27 1.95
C ILE A 30 0.80 3.00 2.40
N VAL A 31 0.14 3.05 3.54
CA VAL A 31 -0.65 1.95 4.05
C VAL A 31 -2.11 2.23 3.73
N GLY A 32 -2.73 1.34 2.96
CA GLY A 32 -4.06 1.46 2.38
C GLY A 32 -4.01 1.88 0.91
N GLY A 33 -4.52 1.03 0.03
CA GLY A 33 -4.65 1.26 -1.42
C GLY A 33 -6.04 1.74 -1.82
N GLY A 34 -6.75 2.42 -0.92
CA GLY A 34 -8.00 3.09 -1.24
C GLY A 34 -7.83 4.18 -2.30
N ALA A 35 -8.87 4.92 -2.63
CA ALA A 35 -8.80 5.98 -3.65
C ALA A 35 -7.72 7.02 -3.32
N SER A 36 -7.63 7.44 -2.06
CA SER A 36 -6.64 8.42 -1.59
C SER A 36 -5.22 7.85 -1.60
N GLY A 37 -5.04 6.62 -1.08
CA GLY A 37 -3.72 5.97 -1.04
C GLY A 37 -3.18 5.65 -2.42
N THR A 38 -4.04 5.17 -3.33
CA THR A 38 -3.68 4.94 -4.74
C THR A 38 -3.27 6.25 -5.43
N ALA A 39 -4.04 7.34 -5.22
CA ALA A 39 -3.70 8.65 -5.79
C ALA A 39 -2.40 9.21 -5.21
N ALA A 40 -2.18 9.08 -3.90
CA ALA A 40 -0.94 9.50 -3.25
C ALA A 40 0.27 8.73 -3.79
N GLY A 41 0.13 7.41 -3.97
CA GLY A 41 1.19 6.56 -4.52
C GLY A 41 1.55 6.89 -5.95
N LEU A 42 0.55 7.08 -6.81
CA LEU A 42 0.74 7.52 -8.19
C LEU A 42 1.50 8.85 -8.25
N GLN A 43 1.05 9.83 -7.46
CA GLN A 43 1.67 11.14 -7.48
C GLN A 43 3.10 11.12 -6.91
N ALA A 44 3.36 10.43 -5.83
CA ALA A 44 4.69 10.29 -5.25
C ALA A 44 5.68 9.64 -6.25
N ALA A 45 5.26 8.57 -6.90
CA ALA A 45 6.08 7.88 -7.89
C ALA A 45 6.39 8.77 -9.12
N ARG A 46 5.43 9.56 -9.59
CA ARG A 46 5.60 10.54 -10.69
C ARG A 46 6.56 11.65 -10.34
N MET A 47 6.66 11.98 -9.07
CA MET A 47 7.65 12.94 -8.56
C MET A 47 9.05 12.32 -8.37
N GLY A 48 9.24 11.06 -8.74
CA GLY A 48 10.52 10.36 -8.70
C GLY A 48 10.78 9.59 -7.40
N ALA A 49 9.84 9.60 -6.43
CA ALA A 49 9.99 8.88 -5.19
C ALA A 49 9.80 7.36 -5.39
N ARG A 50 10.71 6.56 -4.84
CA ARG A 50 10.50 5.10 -4.74
C ARG A 50 9.40 4.83 -3.74
N THR A 51 8.26 4.38 -4.23
CA THR A 51 7.02 4.33 -3.46
C THR A 51 6.50 2.91 -3.33
N LEU A 52 5.99 2.57 -2.14
CA LEU A 52 5.28 1.33 -1.86
C LEU A 52 3.87 1.64 -1.38
N ILE A 53 2.88 0.98 -1.96
CA ILE A 53 1.52 0.88 -1.41
C ILE A 53 1.39 -0.51 -0.77
N VAL A 54 0.94 -0.55 0.48
CA VAL A 54 0.58 -1.77 1.22
C VAL A 54 -0.94 -1.85 1.26
N GLU A 55 -1.52 -2.85 0.59
CA GLU A 55 -2.97 -3.01 0.46
C GLU A 55 -3.41 -4.40 0.96
N GLU A 56 -4.44 -4.43 1.80
CA GLU A 56 -4.95 -5.66 2.41
C GLU A 56 -5.69 -6.57 1.41
N PHE A 57 -6.31 -5.97 0.40
CA PHE A 57 -7.10 -6.68 -0.59
C PHE A 57 -6.33 -6.88 -1.91
N ASP A 58 -6.99 -7.55 -2.86
CA ASP A 58 -6.48 -7.70 -4.23
C ASP A 58 -6.86 -6.52 -5.15
N TRP A 59 -7.54 -5.52 -4.63
CA TRP A 59 -8.13 -4.42 -5.38
C TRP A 59 -7.56 -3.08 -4.91
N LEU A 60 -7.41 -2.15 -5.85
CA LEU A 60 -7.12 -0.74 -5.59
C LEU A 60 -8.38 0.11 -5.70
N GLY A 61 -8.43 1.23 -4.99
CA GLY A 61 -9.52 2.19 -5.06
C GLY A 61 -10.51 2.14 -3.90
N GLY A 62 -10.42 1.12 -3.02
CA GLY A 62 -11.19 1.00 -1.79
C GLY A 62 -12.69 1.18 -2.00
N MET A 63 -13.27 2.27 -1.46
CA MET A 63 -14.70 2.53 -1.55
C MET A 63 -15.22 2.52 -2.99
N LEU A 64 -14.46 3.04 -3.94
CA LEU A 64 -14.86 3.10 -5.36
C LEU A 64 -14.86 1.74 -6.05
N THR A 65 -14.24 0.74 -5.45
CA THR A 65 -14.02 -0.57 -6.08
C THR A 65 -14.41 -1.72 -5.15
N SER A 66 -13.54 -2.15 -4.24
CA SER A 66 -13.73 -3.32 -3.38
C SER A 66 -14.95 -3.22 -2.47
N ALA A 67 -15.30 -2.03 -1.99
CA ALA A 67 -16.50 -1.79 -1.18
C ALA A 67 -17.78 -1.59 -2.01
N GLY A 68 -17.70 -1.56 -3.36
CA GLY A 68 -18.85 -1.55 -4.26
C GLY A 68 -19.59 -0.22 -4.39
N VAL A 69 -19.05 0.89 -3.88
CA VAL A 69 -19.63 2.24 -4.05
C VAL A 69 -18.98 2.91 -5.26
N SER A 70 -19.24 2.37 -6.44
CA SER A 70 -18.67 2.79 -7.71
C SER A 70 -19.46 3.94 -8.36
N ALA A 71 -19.73 4.95 -7.57
CA ALA A 71 -20.41 6.18 -7.97
C ALA A 71 -19.69 7.35 -7.29
N THR A 72 -19.33 8.36 -8.07
CA THR A 72 -18.63 9.51 -7.51
C THR A 72 -19.56 10.71 -7.43
N ASP A 73 -19.64 11.29 -6.25
CA ASP A 73 -20.38 12.51 -5.98
C ASP A 73 -19.52 13.75 -6.20
N GLY A 74 -20.15 14.90 -6.15
CA GLY A 74 -19.49 16.18 -6.17
C GLY A 74 -19.13 16.67 -7.58
N ASN A 75 -17.99 17.32 -7.73
CA ASN A 75 -17.65 18.04 -8.93
C ASN A 75 -17.07 17.14 -10.04
N TYR A 76 -17.92 16.38 -10.71
CA TYR A 76 -17.54 15.53 -11.84
C TYR A 76 -16.97 16.28 -13.06
N ARG A 77 -17.15 17.61 -13.10
CA ARG A 77 -16.61 18.48 -14.16
C ARG A 77 -15.19 18.95 -13.89
N LEU A 78 -14.65 18.66 -12.71
CA LEU A 78 -13.28 19.00 -12.40
C LEU A 78 -12.33 18.33 -13.39
N ARG A 79 -11.44 19.13 -13.99
CA ARG A 79 -10.45 18.65 -14.95
C ARG A 79 -9.06 18.70 -14.35
N GLY A 80 -8.23 17.72 -14.74
CA GLY A 80 -6.85 17.60 -14.31
C GLY A 80 -6.62 16.65 -13.17
N GLY A 81 -5.36 16.28 -13.00
CA GLY A 81 -4.88 15.34 -11.97
C GLY A 81 -5.36 13.90 -12.19
N ILE A 82 -5.13 13.08 -11.18
CA ILE A 82 -5.43 11.65 -11.20
C ILE A 82 -6.94 11.37 -11.37
N TRP A 83 -7.78 12.27 -10.83
CA TRP A 83 -9.23 12.18 -11.03
C TRP A 83 -9.63 12.21 -12.50
N ASP A 84 -9.13 13.19 -13.25
CA ASP A 84 -9.47 13.34 -14.68
C ASP A 84 -8.88 12.22 -15.54
N GLU A 85 -7.70 11.70 -15.16
CA GLU A 85 -7.12 10.51 -15.79
C GLU A 85 -8.01 9.28 -15.58
N PHE A 86 -8.41 9.03 -14.34
CA PHE A 86 -9.29 7.92 -13.99
C PHE A 86 -10.63 8.01 -14.73
N ARG A 87 -11.26 9.18 -14.71
CA ARG A 87 -12.51 9.45 -15.42
C ARG A 87 -12.37 9.28 -16.94
N THR A 88 -11.26 9.75 -17.50
CA THR A 88 -10.97 9.61 -18.95
C THR A 88 -10.79 8.13 -19.34
N GLU A 89 -10.12 7.35 -18.52
CA GLU A 89 -9.98 5.90 -18.75
C GLU A 89 -11.33 5.17 -18.62
N LEU A 90 -12.21 5.59 -17.69
CA LEU A 90 -13.59 5.10 -17.61
C LEU A 90 -14.37 5.43 -18.90
N ALA A 91 -14.36 6.68 -19.34
CA ALA A 91 -15.03 7.09 -20.56
C ALA A 91 -14.52 6.33 -21.80
N ARG A 92 -13.23 6.07 -21.86
CA ARG A 92 -12.63 5.25 -22.94
C ARG A 92 -13.11 3.81 -22.89
N HIS A 93 -13.24 3.22 -21.68
CA HIS A 93 -13.73 1.87 -21.51
C HIS A 93 -15.18 1.73 -21.98
N TYR A 94 -16.04 2.66 -21.62
CA TYR A 94 -17.46 2.63 -21.96
C TYR A 94 -17.80 3.30 -23.31
N GLY A 95 -16.81 3.85 -24.01
CA GLY A 95 -16.93 4.43 -25.33
C GLY A 95 -17.13 5.95 -25.36
N CYS A 96 -17.72 6.57 -24.35
CA CYS A 96 -17.89 8.02 -24.27
C CYS A 96 -18.19 8.50 -22.85
N ASP A 97 -18.07 9.80 -22.62
CA ASP A 97 -18.39 10.45 -21.33
C ASP A 97 -19.86 10.26 -20.91
N SER A 98 -20.79 10.30 -21.86
CA SER A 98 -22.21 10.14 -21.55
C SER A 98 -22.60 8.76 -21.06
N ALA A 99 -21.80 7.72 -21.38
CA ALA A 99 -22.03 6.37 -20.90
C ALA A 99 -21.80 6.22 -19.38
N LEU A 100 -21.12 7.18 -18.75
CA LEU A 100 -20.93 7.21 -17.29
C LEU A 100 -22.16 7.73 -16.54
N ILE A 101 -23.08 8.42 -17.24
CA ILE A 101 -24.27 9.07 -16.67
C ILE A 101 -25.43 8.08 -16.73
N THR A 102 -25.39 7.06 -15.90
CA THR A 102 -26.38 5.98 -15.87
C THR A 102 -27.31 6.03 -14.66
N GLY A 103 -26.97 6.83 -13.65
CA GLY A 103 -27.75 7.00 -12.43
C GLY A 103 -28.29 8.43 -12.31
N TRP A 104 -29.27 8.61 -11.43
CA TRP A 104 -29.83 9.93 -11.15
C TRP A 104 -29.17 10.61 -9.94
N VAL A 105 -28.40 9.89 -9.15
CA VAL A 105 -27.67 10.43 -7.97
C VAL A 105 -26.21 10.76 -8.27
N SER A 106 -25.60 10.15 -9.29
CA SER A 106 -24.22 10.40 -9.69
C SER A 106 -24.11 10.54 -11.20
N ASN A 107 -23.22 11.43 -11.65
CA ASN A 107 -22.89 11.64 -13.06
C ASN A 107 -21.67 10.81 -13.51
N VAL A 108 -21.08 10.02 -12.63
CA VAL A 108 -19.98 9.10 -12.95
C VAL A 108 -20.21 7.81 -12.20
N MET A 109 -20.73 6.83 -12.92
CA MET A 109 -20.95 5.47 -12.43
C MET A 109 -20.19 4.46 -13.29
N PHE A 110 -19.74 3.38 -12.67
CA PHE A 110 -18.94 2.35 -13.34
C PHE A 110 -19.02 1.03 -12.56
N GLU A 111 -18.63 -0.06 -13.20
CA GLU A 111 -18.48 -1.32 -12.49
C GLU A 111 -17.23 -1.30 -11.60
N PRO A 112 -17.31 -1.78 -10.34
CA PRO A 112 -16.17 -1.81 -9.41
C PRO A 112 -14.91 -2.47 -10.00
N SER A 113 -15.07 -3.57 -10.73
CA SER A 113 -13.99 -4.30 -11.38
C SER A 113 -13.29 -3.49 -12.49
N VAL A 114 -14.04 -2.66 -13.20
CA VAL A 114 -13.49 -1.73 -14.21
C VAL A 114 -12.66 -0.66 -13.52
N GLY A 115 -13.17 -0.10 -12.41
CA GLY A 115 -12.44 0.88 -11.60
C GLY A 115 -11.10 0.33 -11.08
N ASP A 116 -11.11 -0.87 -10.48
CA ASP A 116 -9.89 -1.56 -10.05
C ASP A 116 -8.90 -1.77 -11.20
N SER A 117 -9.40 -2.27 -12.34
CA SER A 117 -8.57 -2.51 -13.53
C SER A 117 -7.92 -1.23 -14.05
N ILE A 118 -8.60 -0.08 -13.96
CA ILE A 118 -8.05 1.21 -14.35
C ILE A 118 -6.95 1.62 -13.36
N PHE A 119 -7.19 1.58 -12.05
CA PHE A 119 -6.16 1.89 -11.05
C PHE A 119 -4.93 1.02 -11.22
N LYS A 120 -5.10 -0.28 -11.43
CA LYS A 120 -3.98 -1.21 -11.68
C LYS A 120 -3.20 -0.86 -12.95
N ARG A 121 -3.87 -0.43 -14.03
CA ARG A 121 -3.19 0.03 -15.24
C ARG A 121 -2.43 1.34 -15.03
N LEU A 122 -2.99 2.29 -14.28
CA LEU A 122 -2.29 3.54 -13.94
C LEU A 122 -1.02 3.24 -13.13
N VAL A 123 -1.14 2.41 -12.11
CA VAL A 123 -0.01 1.98 -11.27
C VAL A 123 1.06 1.25 -12.09
N ALA A 124 0.68 0.35 -12.98
CA ALA A 124 1.60 -0.41 -13.80
C ALA A 124 2.44 0.44 -14.79
N ARG A 125 2.03 1.67 -15.06
CA ARG A 125 2.78 2.64 -15.87
C ARG A 125 3.89 3.35 -15.10
N GLU A 126 3.90 3.26 -13.77
CA GLU A 126 4.82 3.99 -12.91
C GLU A 126 5.95 3.07 -12.41
N PRO A 127 7.18 3.18 -12.96
CA PRO A 127 8.27 2.28 -12.62
C PRO A 127 8.74 2.41 -11.17
N ASN A 128 8.49 3.56 -10.53
CA ASN A 128 8.86 3.83 -9.14
C ASN A 128 7.78 3.41 -8.14
N LEU A 129 6.66 2.82 -8.60
CA LEU A 129 5.55 2.43 -7.74
C LEU A 129 5.44 0.90 -7.64
N THR A 130 5.53 0.41 -6.43
CA THR A 130 5.29 -1.00 -6.08
C THR A 130 4.00 -1.11 -5.28
N VAL A 131 3.20 -2.13 -5.54
CA VAL A 131 2.04 -2.46 -4.70
C VAL A 131 2.21 -3.85 -4.11
N TRP A 132 2.06 -3.94 -2.80
CA TRP A 132 1.94 -5.20 -2.10
C TRP A 132 0.48 -5.43 -1.77
N TYR A 133 -0.15 -6.30 -2.53
CA TYR A 133 -1.51 -6.78 -2.26
C TYR A 133 -1.50 -7.84 -1.16
N ARG A 134 -2.64 -8.10 -0.55
CA ARG A 134 -2.83 -9.05 0.57
C ARG A 134 -1.81 -8.85 1.67
N SER A 135 -1.55 -7.59 1.98
CA SER A 135 -0.50 -7.20 2.88
C SER A 135 -1.01 -6.18 3.89
N ALA A 136 -0.65 -6.34 5.16
CA ALA A 136 -1.09 -5.47 6.23
C ALA A 136 0.11 -4.98 7.06
N ALA A 137 0.10 -3.72 7.45
CA ALA A 137 1.06 -3.18 8.41
C ALA A 137 0.67 -3.63 9.82
N GLU A 138 1.57 -4.30 10.52
CA GLU A 138 1.36 -4.76 11.89
C GLU A 138 2.09 -3.92 12.92
N THR A 139 3.24 -3.37 12.54
CA THR A 139 4.02 -2.47 13.39
C THR A 139 4.48 -1.27 12.60
N ALA A 140 4.54 -0.12 13.26
CA ALA A 140 5.11 1.11 12.73
C ALA A 140 5.83 1.83 13.87
N GLU A 141 7.12 2.08 13.69
CA GLU A 141 7.96 2.74 14.65
C GLU A 141 8.68 3.91 14.00
N ARG A 142 8.58 5.07 14.62
CA ARG A 142 9.29 6.25 14.17
C ARG A 142 10.72 6.27 14.73
N GLY A 143 11.70 6.07 13.86
CA GLY A 143 13.10 6.33 14.18
C GLY A 143 13.44 7.83 14.09
N LYS A 144 14.73 8.15 14.22
CA LYS A 144 15.19 9.55 14.12
C LYS A 144 14.94 10.12 12.71
N ASP A 145 15.27 9.36 11.68
CA ASP A 145 15.26 9.83 10.28
C ASP A 145 14.39 8.95 9.36
N VAL A 146 13.94 7.79 9.84
CA VAL A 146 13.17 6.82 9.04
C VAL A 146 12.08 6.18 9.88
N TRP A 147 11.00 5.77 9.21
CA TRP A 147 10.00 4.87 9.76
C TRP A 147 10.41 3.42 9.51
N ARG A 148 10.17 2.54 10.48
CA ARG A 148 10.33 1.10 10.35
C ARG A 148 8.98 0.45 10.48
N LEU A 149 8.61 -0.33 9.47
CA LEU A 149 7.33 -1.03 9.42
C LEU A 149 7.57 -2.53 9.38
N GLY A 150 6.79 -3.27 10.15
CA GLY A 150 6.59 -4.69 9.96
C GLY A 150 5.32 -4.91 9.13
N VAL A 151 5.49 -5.42 7.91
CA VAL A 151 4.39 -5.70 6.99
C VAL A 151 4.23 -7.20 6.84
N ARG A 152 3.05 -7.73 7.14
CA ARG A 152 2.71 -9.12 6.88
C ARG A 152 2.32 -9.27 5.41
N ARG A 153 3.06 -10.11 4.72
CA ARG A 153 2.82 -10.46 3.31
C ARG A 153 3.04 -11.96 3.13
N ASP A 154 2.10 -12.65 2.49
CA ASP A 154 2.16 -14.10 2.24
C ASP A 154 2.48 -14.91 3.51
N GLY A 155 1.87 -14.54 4.64
CA GLY A 155 2.10 -15.18 5.95
C GLY A 155 3.44 -14.86 6.61
N ARG A 156 4.32 -14.05 5.99
CA ARG A 156 5.64 -13.68 6.50
C ARG A 156 5.70 -12.20 6.87
N LEU A 157 6.36 -11.91 7.99
CA LEU A 157 6.65 -10.54 8.37
C LEU A 157 7.85 -10.02 7.58
N ARG A 158 7.65 -8.94 6.82
CA ARG A 158 8.70 -8.23 6.06
C ARG A 158 9.01 -6.92 6.76
N GLN A 159 10.30 -6.58 6.82
CA GLN A 159 10.73 -5.29 7.36
C GLN A 159 10.89 -4.29 6.21
N VAL A 160 10.28 -3.12 6.38
CA VAL A 160 10.29 -2.03 5.41
C VAL A 160 10.75 -0.75 6.10
N GLU A 161 11.64 0.02 5.47
CA GLU A 161 12.02 1.35 5.90
C GLU A 161 11.41 2.41 4.97
N ALA A 162 10.94 3.51 5.54
CA ALA A 162 10.33 4.61 4.80
C ALA A 162 10.86 5.98 5.27
N GLY A 163 11.17 6.86 4.33
CA GLY A 163 11.44 8.28 4.66
C GLY A 163 10.14 8.99 5.10
N VAL A 164 9.06 8.73 4.39
CA VAL A 164 7.70 9.23 4.67
C VAL A 164 6.74 8.08 4.80
N LEU A 165 5.91 8.10 5.82
CA LEU A 165 4.82 7.15 6.03
C LEU A 165 3.48 7.87 5.92
N VAL A 166 2.60 7.37 5.06
CA VAL A 166 1.25 7.86 4.84
C VAL A 166 0.25 6.84 5.36
N ASP A 167 -0.59 7.24 6.29
CA ASP A 167 -1.76 6.47 6.71
C ASP A 167 -2.94 6.82 5.79
N ALA A 168 -3.26 5.92 4.88
CA ALA A 168 -4.39 6.01 3.97
C ALA A 168 -5.42 4.87 4.24
N THR A 169 -5.35 4.28 5.44
CA THR A 169 -6.33 3.30 5.89
C THR A 169 -7.65 3.99 6.27
N GLU A 170 -8.75 3.29 6.17
CA GLU A 170 -10.06 3.87 6.48
C GLU A 170 -10.25 4.17 7.97
N LEU A 171 -9.57 3.41 8.85
CA LEU A 171 -9.74 3.52 10.29
C LEU A 171 -8.56 4.16 11.02
N GLY A 172 -7.56 4.68 10.30
CA GLY A 172 -6.35 5.23 10.91
C GLY A 172 -5.51 4.14 11.59
N ASP A 173 -5.34 3.00 10.97
CA ASP A 173 -4.68 1.85 11.57
C ASP A 173 -3.22 2.09 11.88
N VAL A 174 -2.52 2.85 11.04
CA VAL A 174 -1.13 3.23 11.29
C VAL A 174 -1.03 4.14 12.50
N ALA A 175 -1.91 5.14 12.61
CA ALA A 175 -1.96 6.02 13.77
C ALA A 175 -2.29 5.27 15.07
N ARG A 176 -3.10 4.21 14.98
CA ARG A 176 -3.40 3.34 16.12
C ARG A 176 -2.19 2.49 16.53
N ILE A 177 -1.43 1.97 15.59
CA ILE A 177 -0.22 1.18 15.83
C ILE A 177 0.86 2.07 16.44
N ASP A 178 1.09 3.27 15.91
CA ASP A 178 2.06 4.24 16.41
C ASP A 178 1.74 4.67 17.85
N ARG A 179 0.48 4.94 18.18
CA ARG A 179 0.05 5.28 19.55
C ARG A 179 0.33 4.16 20.54
N LYS A 180 0.22 2.89 20.14
CA LYS A 180 0.57 1.76 21.02
C LYS A 180 2.06 1.73 21.31
N SER A 181 2.90 1.93 20.31
CA SER A 181 4.36 1.97 20.48
C SER A 181 4.79 3.15 21.36
N THR A 182 4.21 4.32 21.16
CA THR A 182 4.49 5.54 21.96
C THR A 182 4.10 5.37 23.43
N ARG A 183 2.96 4.74 23.74
CA ARG A 183 2.54 4.46 25.12
C ARG A 183 3.45 3.48 25.84
N LEU A 184 3.96 2.46 25.15
CA LEU A 184 4.91 1.50 25.72
C LEU A 184 6.26 2.18 26.04
N ASN A 185 6.69 3.17 25.27
CA ASN A 185 7.93 3.90 25.49
C ASN A 185 7.80 5.02 26.55
N SER A 186 6.59 5.48 26.86
CA SER A 186 6.35 6.53 27.87
C SER A 186 6.17 5.99 29.29
N SER A 187 6.21 4.68 29.51
CA SER A 187 6.05 4.04 30.81
C SER A 187 7.36 3.84 31.58
N HIS A 188 8.45 4.48 31.18
CA HIS A 188 9.66 4.58 32.00
C HIS A 188 9.78 5.97 32.61
N PRO A 189 9.78 6.07 33.94
CA PRO A 189 10.03 7.30 34.66
C PRO A 189 11.47 7.79 34.50
#